data_f803920be6dee89e162e3c9600cf9b72
#
_entry.id   f803920be6dee89e162e3c9600cf9b72
#
_cell.length_a   1.000
_cell.length_b   1.000
_cell.length_c   1.000
_cell.angle_alpha   90.00
_cell.angle_beta   90.00
_cell.angle_gamma   90.00
#
_symmetry.space_group_name_H-M   'P 1'
#
loop_
_entity.id
_entity.type
_entity.pdbx_description
1 polymer ?
#
loop_
_entity_poly.entity_id
_entity_poly.type
_entity_poly.pdbx_seq_one_letter_code
_entity_poly.pdbx_strand_id
1 'polypeptide(L)'
;TYHTESQPSSTPMPQMDYDSLDTIGEVQTIMVYLVGSDLESDYGNASLDLDEMEAAGVDTAHNNILVYAGGASEWQDRGLSGDECTVLLLTDTGFVPVDTYPAENMGDPLTLSSFLNYGFDFFPADSYSLILWDHGGGPVLGYGVDENFRDLLTLDELSEALEDSVGAHMTKLEWIGFDACLMSSLEVVSVLAPYANYMIASQETEPGWGWNYDFLSELSDEVIPGDVMGEYIVCLLYTSPSPRDKRQSR
;
A
#
# COMPACT_ATOMS: atom_id res chain seq x y z
N THR A 1 43.22 -13.57 -11.53
CA THR A 1 42.05 -13.22 -12.37
C THR A 1 40.99 -12.76 -11.44
N TYR A 2 40.83 -11.43 -11.32
CA TYR A 2 39.75 -10.82 -10.57
C TYR A 2 38.48 -10.81 -11.45
N HIS A 3 37.40 -11.44 -10.98
CA HIS A 3 36.09 -11.28 -11.58
C HIS A 3 35.56 -9.91 -11.15
N THR A 4 35.36 -9.02 -12.10
CA THR A 4 34.57 -7.79 -11.92
C THR A 4 33.12 -8.20 -11.94
N GLU A 5 32.45 -8.11 -10.78
CA GLU A 5 31.00 -8.14 -10.70
C GLU A 5 30.43 -6.92 -11.42
N SER A 6 29.56 -7.17 -12.37
CA SER A 6 28.78 -6.12 -13.05
C SER A 6 27.72 -5.61 -12.08
N GLN A 7 27.79 -4.35 -11.72
CA GLN A 7 26.71 -3.67 -11.01
C GLN A 7 25.42 -3.71 -11.86
N PRO A 8 24.26 -3.93 -11.24
CA PRO A 8 22.98 -3.82 -11.95
C PRO A 8 22.84 -2.39 -12.49
N SER A 9 22.39 -2.29 -13.73
CA SER A 9 22.09 -1.02 -14.40
C SER A 9 20.81 -0.44 -13.77
N SER A 10 20.96 0.47 -12.82
CA SER A 10 19.84 1.28 -12.37
C SER A 10 19.41 2.20 -13.52
N THR A 11 18.23 1.99 -14.06
CA THR A 11 17.58 2.97 -14.92
C THR A 11 17.42 4.25 -14.09
N PRO A 12 17.87 5.42 -14.55
CA PRO A 12 17.64 6.64 -13.79
C PRO A 12 16.14 6.83 -13.65
N MET A 13 15.65 6.96 -12.41
CA MET A 13 14.28 7.37 -12.15
C MET A 13 13.98 8.64 -12.95
N PRO A 14 12.76 8.78 -13.51
CA PRO A 14 12.31 10.07 -13.98
C PRO A 14 12.35 11.00 -12.76
N GLN A 15 13.32 11.90 -12.71
CA GLN A 15 13.30 13.00 -11.76
C GLN A 15 12.07 13.85 -12.14
N MET A 16 11.02 13.74 -11.33
CA MET A 16 9.96 14.71 -11.36
C MET A 16 10.57 16.04 -10.95
N ASP A 17 10.45 17.02 -11.83
CA ASP A 17 10.97 18.38 -11.62
C ASP A 17 10.01 19.10 -10.67
N TYR A 18 10.15 18.86 -9.38
CA TYR A 18 9.35 19.50 -8.32
C TYR A 18 9.55 21.02 -8.27
N ASP A 19 10.65 21.54 -8.83
CA ASP A 19 10.91 22.99 -8.89
C ASP A 19 10.05 23.73 -9.96
N SER A 20 9.32 22.98 -10.81
CA SER A 20 8.48 23.57 -11.85
C SER A 20 6.99 23.66 -11.49
N LEU A 21 6.60 23.08 -10.37
CA LEU A 21 5.21 23.12 -9.89
C LEU A 21 5.05 24.31 -8.93
N ASP A 22 4.66 25.49 -9.48
CA ASP A 22 3.89 26.47 -8.72
C ASP A 22 2.52 25.82 -8.36
N THR A 23 2.55 24.71 -7.60
CA THR A 23 1.33 24.04 -7.14
C THR A 23 0.73 24.88 -6.02
N ILE A 24 -0.30 25.62 -6.35
CA ILE A 24 -1.23 26.13 -5.36
C ILE A 24 -2.07 24.91 -4.92
N GLY A 25 -1.62 24.20 -3.92
CA GLY A 25 -2.28 23.01 -3.40
C GLY A 25 -1.36 22.20 -2.49
N GLU A 26 -1.93 21.33 -1.70
CA GLU A 26 -1.22 20.40 -0.83
C GLU A 26 -0.95 19.10 -1.59
N VAL A 27 0.14 18.43 -1.26
CA VAL A 27 0.51 17.13 -1.84
C VAL A 27 0.27 16.03 -0.82
N GLN A 28 -0.32 14.92 -1.25
CA GLN A 28 -0.51 13.73 -0.44
C GLN A 28 0.25 12.55 -1.04
N THR A 29 0.86 11.72 -0.18
CA THR A 29 1.46 10.44 -0.58
C THR A 29 0.77 9.31 0.17
N ILE A 30 0.10 8.44 -0.57
CA ILE A 30 -0.52 7.22 -0.04
C ILE A 30 0.37 6.04 -0.45
N MET A 31 0.90 5.34 0.53
CA MET A 31 1.74 4.16 0.36
C MET A 31 0.90 2.91 0.58
N VAL A 32 0.93 1.98 -0.36
CA VAL A 32 0.21 0.70 -0.27
C VAL A 32 1.25 -0.42 -0.19
N TYR A 33 1.33 -1.07 0.96
CA TYR A 33 2.14 -2.26 1.17
C TYR A 33 1.29 -3.48 0.83
N LEU A 34 1.47 -3.99 -0.39
CA LEU A 34 0.62 -4.99 -0.98
C LEU A 34 1.32 -6.35 -0.96
N VAL A 35 0.94 -7.17 0.03
CA VAL A 35 1.40 -8.55 0.15
C VAL A 35 0.41 -9.44 -0.60
N GLY A 36 0.76 -9.87 -1.82
CA GLY A 36 -0.19 -10.54 -2.71
C GLY A 36 -0.76 -11.84 -2.16
N SER A 37 0.07 -12.66 -1.50
CA SER A 37 -0.31 -13.93 -0.91
C SER A 37 -1.10 -14.86 -1.85
N ASP A 38 -1.85 -15.81 -1.31
CA ASP A 38 -2.82 -16.64 -2.06
C ASP A 38 -4.02 -15.80 -2.57
N LEU A 39 -4.25 -14.61 -2.02
CA LEU A 39 -5.28 -13.70 -2.53
C LEU A 39 -4.95 -13.25 -3.97
N GLU A 40 -3.69 -13.11 -4.30
CA GLU A 40 -3.27 -12.84 -5.68
C GLU A 40 -3.03 -14.13 -6.46
N SER A 41 -2.23 -15.06 -5.92
CA SER A 41 -1.80 -16.24 -6.68
C SER A 41 -2.96 -17.16 -7.06
N ASP A 42 -3.96 -17.33 -6.20
CA ASP A 42 -5.13 -18.18 -6.45
C ASP A 42 -6.33 -17.40 -7.05
N TYR A 43 -6.49 -16.10 -6.72
CA TYR A 43 -7.72 -15.36 -7.00
C TYR A 43 -7.53 -14.09 -7.82
N GLY A 44 -6.31 -13.54 -7.93
CA GLY A 44 -6.02 -12.31 -8.67
C GLY A 44 -6.61 -11.05 -8.02
N ASN A 45 -6.85 -11.08 -6.70
CA ASN A 45 -7.53 -9.98 -6.02
C ASN A 45 -6.67 -8.71 -5.99
N ALA A 46 -5.34 -8.83 -5.77
CA ALA A 46 -4.45 -7.70 -5.80
C ALA A 46 -4.40 -7.03 -7.18
N SER A 47 -4.37 -7.83 -8.25
CA SER A 47 -4.46 -7.33 -9.63
C SER A 47 -5.77 -6.59 -9.89
N LEU A 48 -6.90 -7.07 -9.34
CA LEU A 48 -8.21 -6.41 -9.47
C LEU A 48 -8.23 -5.06 -8.72
N ASP A 49 -7.65 -4.98 -7.52
CA ASP A 49 -7.62 -3.75 -6.75
C ASP A 49 -6.69 -2.71 -7.38
N LEU A 50 -5.58 -3.15 -7.99
CA LEU A 50 -4.74 -2.27 -8.80
C LEU A 50 -5.51 -1.72 -10.02
N ASP A 51 -6.40 -2.53 -10.66
CA ASP A 51 -7.28 -2.04 -11.74
C ASP A 51 -8.30 -1.00 -11.22
N GLU A 52 -8.85 -1.20 -10.01
CA GLU A 52 -9.76 -0.23 -9.38
C GLU A 52 -9.04 1.09 -9.05
N MET A 53 -7.82 1.03 -8.50
CA MET A 53 -7.01 2.22 -8.23
C MET A 53 -6.73 3.03 -9.51
N GLU A 54 -6.39 2.36 -10.63
CA GLU A 54 -6.22 3.01 -11.93
C GLU A 54 -7.51 3.64 -12.45
N ALA A 55 -8.64 2.94 -12.27
CA ALA A 55 -9.94 3.39 -12.74
C ALA A 55 -10.51 4.57 -11.92
N ALA A 56 -10.03 4.79 -10.71
CA ALA A 56 -10.52 5.83 -9.81
C ALA A 56 -10.31 7.26 -10.35
N GLY A 57 -9.35 7.47 -11.25
CA GLY A 57 -9.11 8.78 -11.88
C GLY A 57 -8.52 9.80 -10.92
N VAL A 58 -7.52 9.37 -10.17
CA VAL A 58 -6.79 10.18 -9.18
C VAL A 58 -6.15 11.41 -9.82
N ASP A 59 -6.24 12.58 -9.17
CA ASP A 59 -5.42 13.75 -9.52
C ASP A 59 -3.95 13.49 -9.15
N THR A 60 -3.18 12.97 -10.10
CA THR A 60 -1.77 12.60 -9.92
C THR A 60 -0.83 13.81 -9.84
N ALA A 61 -1.32 15.02 -10.06
CA ALA A 61 -0.52 16.23 -9.87
C ALA A 61 -0.32 16.57 -8.38
N HIS A 62 -1.28 16.17 -7.52
CA HIS A 62 -1.25 16.46 -6.08
C HIS A 62 -1.21 15.19 -5.22
N ASN A 63 -1.39 14.01 -5.83
CA ASN A 63 -1.50 12.77 -5.08
C ASN A 63 -0.58 11.68 -5.65
N ASN A 64 0.40 11.26 -4.85
CA ASN A 64 1.25 10.13 -5.16
C ASN A 64 0.63 8.86 -4.58
N ILE A 65 0.31 7.90 -5.41
CA ILE A 65 -0.09 6.55 -4.97
C ILE A 65 1.05 5.60 -5.31
N LEU A 66 1.75 5.14 -4.27
CA LEU A 66 2.86 4.21 -4.36
C LEU A 66 2.41 2.85 -3.88
N VAL A 67 2.67 1.81 -4.66
CA VAL A 67 2.38 0.43 -4.26
C VAL A 67 3.68 -0.36 -4.23
N TYR A 68 3.99 -1.01 -3.11
CA TYR A 68 5.04 -2.02 -3.04
C TYR A 68 4.41 -3.39 -3.12
N ALA A 69 4.53 -4.02 -4.27
CA ALA A 69 3.91 -5.29 -4.60
C ALA A 69 4.92 -6.44 -4.49
N GLY A 70 4.60 -7.45 -3.68
CA GLY A 70 5.41 -8.64 -3.48
C GLY A 70 4.62 -9.74 -2.77
N GLY A 71 5.28 -10.80 -2.31
CA GLY A 71 4.72 -11.82 -1.42
C GLY A 71 3.79 -12.86 -2.04
N ALA A 72 3.36 -12.71 -3.29
CA ALA A 72 2.63 -13.73 -4.04
C ALA A 72 3.60 -14.67 -4.76
N SER A 73 3.30 -15.97 -4.80
CA SER A 73 4.09 -16.94 -5.54
C SER A 73 3.91 -16.84 -7.06
N GLU A 74 2.75 -16.33 -7.50
CA GLU A 74 2.40 -16.07 -8.89
C GLU A 74 1.50 -14.84 -8.97
N TRP A 75 1.73 -13.98 -9.95
CA TRP A 75 0.86 -12.83 -10.25
C TRP A 75 0.00 -13.12 -11.46
N GLN A 76 -1.29 -12.81 -11.36
CA GLN A 76 -2.28 -13.14 -12.41
C GLN A 76 -2.22 -12.18 -13.58
N ASP A 77 -1.77 -10.95 -13.38
CA ASP A 77 -1.71 -9.91 -14.41
C ASP A 77 -0.54 -8.94 -14.19
N ARG A 78 -0.46 -7.88 -15.02
CA ARG A 78 0.44 -6.71 -14.94
C ARG A 78 1.92 -6.98 -15.17
N GLY A 79 2.30 -8.22 -15.51
CA GLY A 79 3.69 -8.58 -15.74
C GLY A 79 4.57 -8.54 -14.48
N LEU A 80 3.95 -8.55 -13.30
CA LEU A 80 4.64 -8.74 -12.02
C LEU A 80 5.09 -10.20 -11.88
N SER A 81 6.10 -10.43 -11.06
CA SER A 81 6.71 -11.75 -10.88
C SER A 81 6.75 -12.13 -9.40
N GLY A 82 6.52 -13.40 -9.08
CA GLY A 82 6.71 -13.93 -7.73
C GLY A 82 8.16 -13.95 -7.26
N ASP A 83 9.12 -13.81 -8.18
CA ASP A 83 10.57 -13.74 -7.89
C ASP A 83 11.07 -12.31 -7.62
N GLU A 84 10.18 -11.32 -7.63
CA GLU A 84 10.52 -9.90 -7.53
C GLU A 84 9.54 -9.17 -6.60
N CYS A 85 10.02 -8.08 -5.98
CA CYS A 85 9.19 -7.05 -5.36
C CYS A 85 9.32 -5.78 -6.19
N THR A 86 8.19 -5.12 -6.49
CA THR A 86 8.17 -3.96 -7.40
C THR A 86 7.48 -2.78 -6.75
N VAL A 87 8.14 -1.60 -6.80
CA VAL A 87 7.50 -0.32 -6.48
C VAL A 87 6.79 0.18 -7.72
N LEU A 88 5.49 0.37 -7.63
CA LEU A 88 4.64 0.94 -8.67
C LEU A 88 4.23 2.36 -8.28
N LEU A 89 4.19 3.26 -9.26
CA LEU A 89 3.64 4.62 -9.12
C LEU A 89 2.43 4.76 -10.04
N LEU A 90 1.31 5.23 -9.48
CA LEU A 90 0.13 5.58 -10.29
C LEU A 90 0.40 6.89 -11.06
N THR A 91 0.17 6.83 -12.35
CA THR A 91 0.27 7.96 -13.28
C THR A 91 -1.05 8.15 -14.02
N ASP A 92 -1.20 9.23 -14.78
CA ASP A 92 -2.37 9.49 -15.64
C ASP A 92 -2.65 8.36 -16.66
N THR A 93 -1.69 7.48 -16.89
CA THR A 93 -1.80 6.36 -17.84
C THR A 93 -1.86 4.98 -17.18
N GLY A 94 -1.95 4.95 -15.85
CA GLY A 94 -1.95 3.73 -15.03
C GLY A 94 -0.65 3.56 -14.26
N PHE A 95 -0.51 2.42 -13.57
CA PHE A 95 0.68 2.11 -12.81
C PHE A 95 1.91 1.88 -13.69
N VAL A 96 3.02 2.46 -13.28
CA VAL A 96 4.33 2.23 -13.90
C VAL A 96 5.31 1.72 -12.86
N PRO A 97 6.15 0.72 -13.16
CA PRO A 97 7.21 0.29 -12.26
C PRO A 97 8.28 1.39 -12.19
N VAL A 98 8.59 1.84 -10.98
CA VAL A 98 9.64 2.85 -10.74
C VAL A 98 10.88 2.23 -10.13
N ASP A 99 10.75 1.10 -9.42
CA ASP A 99 11.88 0.31 -8.95
C ASP A 99 11.49 -1.17 -8.84
N THR A 100 12.48 -2.07 -8.92
CA THR A 100 12.26 -3.52 -8.82
C THR A 100 13.46 -4.17 -8.11
N TYR A 101 13.15 -5.02 -7.15
CA TYR A 101 14.12 -5.75 -6.33
C TYR A 101 13.92 -7.26 -6.51
N PRO A 102 14.94 -8.09 -6.28
CA PRO A 102 14.71 -9.53 -6.06
C PRO A 102 13.66 -9.73 -4.96
N ALA A 103 12.94 -10.85 -4.98
CA ALA A 103 11.94 -11.14 -3.96
C ALA A 103 12.50 -10.92 -2.55
N GLU A 104 11.85 -10.05 -1.80
CA GLU A 104 12.12 -9.74 -0.40
C GLU A 104 11.02 -10.34 0.48
N ASN A 105 11.36 -10.67 1.72
CA ASN A 105 10.37 -11.16 2.67
C ASN A 105 9.42 -10.02 3.09
N MET A 106 8.19 -10.05 2.60
CA MET A 106 7.17 -9.05 2.94
C MET A 106 6.69 -9.17 4.41
N GLY A 107 7.03 -10.26 5.11
CA GLY A 107 6.85 -10.41 6.56
C GLY A 107 8.03 -9.88 7.40
N ASP A 108 9.06 -9.28 6.80
CA ASP A 108 10.20 -8.73 7.52
C ASP A 108 9.96 -7.22 7.80
N PRO A 109 10.10 -6.75 9.07
CA PRO A 109 9.94 -5.34 9.41
C PRO A 109 10.89 -4.42 8.63
N LEU A 110 12.08 -4.91 8.25
CA LEU A 110 13.02 -4.13 7.45
C LEU A 110 12.46 -3.85 6.04
N THR A 111 11.76 -4.81 5.44
CA THR A 111 11.15 -4.63 4.12
C THR A 111 10.08 -3.54 4.16
N LEU A 112 9.18 -3.56 5.15
CA LEU A 112 8.17 -2.51 5.33
C LEU A 112 8.81 -1.15 5.61
N SER A 113 9.76 -1.07 6.55
CA SER A 113 10.42 0.20 6.89
C SER A 113 11.20 0.78 5.71
N SER A 114 11.84 -0.07 4.90
CA SER A 114 12.55 0.35 3.68
C SER A 114 11.60 0.97 2.66
N PHE A 115 10.43 0.37 2.44
CA PHE A 115 9.41 0.94 1.56
C PHE A 115 8.87 2.28 2.08
N LEU A 116 8.59 2.39 3.38
CA LEU A 116 8.11 3.65 3.95
C LEU A 116 9.18 4.76 3.83
N ASN A 117 10.43 4.44 4.14
CA ASN A 117 11.55 5.38 3.95
C ASN A 117 11.71 5.79 2.47
N TYR A 118 11.52 4.86 1.53
CA TYR A 118 11.49 5.16 0.09
C TYR A 118 10.40 6.19 -0.23
N GLY A 119 9.20 6.02 0.30
CA GLY A 119 8.11 6.98 0.12
C GLY A 119 8.45 8.37 0.68
N PHE A 120 8.99 8.45 1.89
CA PHE A 120 9.38 9.73 2.50
C PHE A 120 10.52 10.42 1.76
N ASP A 121 11.52 9.67 1.29
CA ASP A 121 12.72 10.22 0.68
C ASP A 121 12.50 10.68 -0.77
N PHE A 122 11.68 9.94 -1.54
CA PHE A 122 11.53 10.18 -2.98
C PHE A 122 10.19 10.82 -3.36
N PHE A 123 9.20 10.80 -2.48
CA PHE A 123 7.87 11.38 -2.72
C PHE A 123 7.45 12.30 -1.57
N PRO A 124 8.18 13.42 -1.37
CA PRO A 124 7.87 14.37 -0.31
C PRO A 124 6.47 14.94 -0.47
N ALA A 125 5.74 15.06 0.64
CA ALA A 125 4.35 15.47 0.67
C ALA A 125 4.01 16.22 1.98
N ASP A 126 2.90 16.93 1.96
CA ASP A 126 2.33 17.59 3.16
C ASP A 126 1.65 16.58 4.08
N SER A 127 1.16 15.47 3.52
CA SER A 127 0.52 14.38 4.25
C SER A 127 0.92 13.01 3.71
N TYR A 128 1.07 12.06 4.61
CA TYR A 128 1.37 10.66 4.29
C TYR A 128 0.34 9.73 4.90
N SER A 129 -0.02 8.67 4.17
CA SER A 129 -0.91 7.62 4.64
C SER A 129 -0.41 6.25 4.19
N LEU A 130 -0.81 5.20 4.90
CA LEU A 130 -0.40 3.83 4.64
C LEU A 130 -1.61 2.92 4.55
N ILE A 131 -1.66 2.09 3.52
CA ILE A 131 -2.58 0.95 3.40
C ILE A 131 -1.76 -0.33 3.50
N LEU A 132 -2.20 -1.23 4.38
CA LEU A 132 -1.66 -2.57 4.56
C LEU A 132 -2.69 -3.55 3.97
N TRP A 133 -2.34 -4.15 2.82
CA TRP A 133 -3.23 -4.98 2.01
C TRP A 133 -2.83 -6.45 2.05
N ASP A 134 -3.62 -7.31 2.63
CA ASP A 134 -3.54 -8.78 2.62
C ASP A 134 -4.48 -9.40 3.69
N HIS A 135 -4.17 -10.61 4.13
CA HIS A 135 -4.76 -11.26 5.29
C HIS A 135 -4.42 -10.54 6.60
N GLY A 136 -5.37 -10.53 7.52
CA GLY A 136 -5.19 -10.05 8.89
C GLY A 136 -5.55 -11.14 9.88
N GLY A 137 -4.71 -11.31 10.90
CA GLY A 137 -4.89 -12.27 11.98
C GLY A 137 -5.09 -11.63 13.35
N GLY A 138 -5.34 -10.32 13.37
CA GLY A 138 -5.51 -9.54 14.60
C GLY A 138 -4.24 -9.52 15.46
N PRO A 139 -4.38 -9.27 16.78
CA PRO A 139 -3.24 -9.10 17.66
C PRO A 139 -2.41 -10.37 17.92
N VAL A 140 -2.93 -11.52 17.54
CA VAL A 140 -2.28 -12.82 17.84
C VAL A 140 -1.39 -13.29 16.70
N LEU A 141 -1.86 -13.15 15.47
CA LEU A 141 -1.12 -13.58 14.29
C LEU A 141 -0.45 -12.42 13.57
N GLY A 142 -1.01 -11.20 13.65
CA GLY A 142 -0.45 -10.04 12.95
C GLY A 142 -1.06 -9.85 11.57
N TYR A 143 -0.25 -9.39 10.60
CA TYR A 143 -0.65 -8.95 9.27
C TYR A 143 0.27 -9.51 8.19
N GLY A 144 -0.32 -9.79 7.04
CA GLY A 144 0.37 -10.16 5.82
C GLY A 144 0.87 -11.61 5.82
N VAL A 145 0.71 -12.31 4.73
CA VAL A 145 1.24 -13.68 4.58
C VAL A 145 2.05 -13.75 3.29
N ASP A 146 3.35 -13.69 3.42
CA ASP A 146 4.26 -13.92 2.29
C ASP A 146 4.31 -15.41 1.94
N GLU A 147 3.82 -15.79 0.77
CA GLU A 147 3.83 -17.19 0.33
C GLU A 147 5.24 -17.74 0.09
N ASN A 148 6.15 -16.89 -0.40
CA ASN A 148 7.49 -17.30 -0.79
C ASN A 148 8.37 -17.59 0.43
N PHE A 149 8.25 -16.74 1.47
CA PHE A 149 9.02 -16.85 2.71
C PHE A 149 8.25 -17.54 3.83
N ARG A 150 6.91 -17.66 3.71
CA ARG A 150 6.00 -18.22 4.71
C ARG A 150 6.11 -17.47 6.03
N ASP A 151 6.08 -16.18 5.95
CA ASP A 151 6.28 -15.25 7.04
C ASP A 151 5.17 -14.19 7.05
N LEU A 152 5.05 -13.47 8.17
CA LEU A 152 4.06 -12.43 8.38
C LEU A 152 4.60 -11.41 9.40
N LEU A 153 4.10 -10.18 9.39
CA LEU A 153 4.42 -9.15 10.36
C LEU A 153 3.61 -9.33 11.64
N THR A 154 4.27 -9.69 12.73
CA THR A 154 3.68 -9.61 14.07
C THR A 154 3.46 -8.15 14.49
N LEU A 155 2.70 -7.90 15.58
CA LEU A 155 2.52 -6.52 16.06
C LEU A 155 3.82 -5.88 16.54
N ASP A 156 4.74 -6.65 17.11
CA ASP A 156 6.04 -6.15 17.54
C ASP A 156 6.89 -5.75 16.33
N GLU A 157 6.90 -6.55 15.26
CA GLU A 157 7.61 -6.25 14.01
C GLU A 157 6.96 -5.08 13.25
N LEU A 158 5.63 -4.97 13.26
CA LEU A 158 4.94 -3.81 12.71
C LEU A 158 5.33 -2.52 13.47
N SER A 159 5.43 -2.60 14.81
CA SER A 159 5.92 -1.49 15.62
C SER A 159 7.36 -1.12 15.30
N GLU A 160 8.23 -2.11 15.12
CA GLU A 160 9.64 -1.92 14.76
C GLU A 160 9.74 -1.21 13.38
N ALA A 161 9.02 -1.70 12.38
CA ALA A 161 9.01 -1.09 11.06
C ALA A 161 8.56 0.37 11.06
N LEU A 162 7.52 0.69 11.85
CA LEU A 162 7.01 2.06 11.97
C LEU A 162 7.95 2.97 12.78
N GLU A 163 8.64 2.45 13.80
CA GLU A 163 9.65 3.23 14.54
C GLU A 163 10.84 3.56 13.65
N ASP A 164 11.33 2.59 12.87
CA ASP A 164 12.50 2.74 11.99
C ASP A 164 12.21 3.58 10.72
N SER A 165 10.94 3.94 10.49
CA SER A 165 10.51 4.78 9.37
C SER A 165 9.79 6.03 9.85
N VAL A 166 8.52 5.95 10.18
CA VAL A 166 7.68 7.08 10.62
C VAL A 166 8.27 7.77 11.85
N GLY A 167 8.74 6.99 12.83
CA GLY A 167 9.41 7.48 14.03
C GLY A 167 10.72 8.20 13.70
N ALA A 168 11.55 7.61 12.85
CA ALA A 168 12.82 8.18 12.41
C ALA A 168 12.65 9.52 11.66
N HIS A 169 11.60 9.66 10.85
CA HIS A 169 11.26 10.93 10.18
C HIS A 169 10.55 11.93 11.07
N MET A 170 10.26 11.58 12.32
CA MET A 170 9.55 12.43 13.31
C MET A 170 8.24 13.01 12.74
N THR A 171 7.56 12.27 11.90
CA THR A 171 6.27 12.61 11.32
C THR A 171 5.19 11.67 11.84
N LYS A 172 3.93 12.00 11.59
CA LYS A 172 2.83 11.07 11.78
C LYS A 172 2.13 10.87 10.45
N LEU A 173 1.75 9.63 10.19
CA LEU A 173 0.83 9.36 9.10
C LEU A 173 -0.53 9.97 9.42
N GLU A 174 -1.20 10.51 8.43
CA GLU A 174 -2.56 10.99 8.60
C GLU A 174 -3.48 9.83 8.96
N TRP A 175 -3.36 8.71 8.25
CA TRP A 175 -4.05 7.49 8.62
C TRP A 175 -3.27 6.23 8.21
N ILE A 176 -3.52 5.14 8.94
CA ILE A 176 -3.14 3.78 8.58
C ILE A 176 -4.42 2.98 8.37
N GLY A 177 -4.53 2.35 7.20
CA GLY A 177 -5.62 1.48 6.82
C GLY A 177 -5.18 0.02 6.73
N PHE A 178 -6.04 -0.89 7.17
CA PHE A 178 -5.88 -2.32 6.95
C PHE A 178 -7.00 -2.81 6.03
N ASP A 179 -6.69 -3.00 4.78
CA ASP A 179 -7.51 -3.81 3.88
C ASP A 179 -7.22 -5.28 4.20
N ALA A 180 -7.70 -5.69 5.36
CA ALA A 180 -7.36 -6.96 6.00
C ALA A 180 -8.33 -7.28 7.14
N CYS A 181 -8.57 -8.58 7.37
CA CYS A 181 -9.44 -9.06 8.42
C CYS A 181 -8.92 -8.72 9.83
N LEU A 182 -9.81 -8.51 10.80
CA LEU A 182 -9.58 -8.61 12.26
C LEU A 182 -8.61 -7.60 12.87
N MET A 183 -8.15 -6.57 12.15
CA MET A 183 -7.10 -5.67 12.63
C MET A 183 -7.62 -4.55 13.56
N SER A 184 -8.94 -4.36 13.72
CA SER A 184 -9.48 -3.34 14.62
C SER A 184 -9.60 -3.88 16.06
N SER A 185 -8.47 -3.96 16.75
CA SER A 185 -8.41 -4.32 18.19
C SER A 185 -7.68 -3.25 19.00
N LEU A 186 -7.87 -3.27 20.32
CA LEU A 186 -7.20 -2.32 21.23
C LEU A 186 -5.68 -2.48 21.18
N GLU A 187 -5.20 -3.71 21.04
CA GLU A 187 -3.78 -4.04 20.96
C GLU A 187 -3.16 -3.42 19.69
N VAL A 188 -3.81 -3.59 18.54
CA VAL A 188 -3.36 -3.00 17.28
C VAL A 188 -3.38 -1.48 17.36
N VAL A 189 -4.48 -0.88 17.85
CA VAL A 189 -4.56 0.58 18.05
C VAL A 189 -3.45 1.08 18.96
N SER A 190 -3.13 0.35 20.03
CA SER A 190 -2.07 0.77 20.97
C SER A 190 -0.69 0.80 20.34
N VAL A 191 -0.42 -0.10 19.40
CA VAL A 191 0.84 -0.15 18.64
C VAL A 191 0.89 1.02 17.63
N LEU A 192 -0.22 1.33 16.95
CA LEU A 192 -0.24 2.33 15.87
C LEU A 192 -0.38 3.78 16.34
N ALA A 193 -0.96 4.01 17.53
CA ALA A 193 -1.26 5.35 18.03
C ALA A 193 -0.06 6.34 18.09
N PRO A 194 1.20 5.92 18.30
CA PRO A 194 2.34 6.81 18.18
C PRO A 194 2.58 7.31 16.75
N TYR A 195 2.22 6.54 15.72
CA TYR A 195 2.65 6.71 14.33
C TYR A 195 1.56 7.25 13.40
N ALA A 196 0.28 7.19 13.77
CA ALA A 196 -0.81 7.68 12.95
C ALA A 196 -1.83 8.50 13.76
N ASN A 197 -2.54 9.41 13.07
CA ASN A 197 -3.64 10.18 13.64
C ASN A 197 -4.93 9.36 13.66
N TYR A 198 -5.17 8.57 12.61
CA TYR A 198 -6.36 7.73 12.46
C TYR A 198 -5.98 6.30 12.07
N MET A 199 -6.84 5.34 12.43
CA MET A 199 -6.77 3.96 11.98
C MET A 199 -8.10 3.55 11.34
N ILE A 200 -8.03 2.92 10.18
CA ILE A 200 -9.18 2.38 9.44
C ILE A 200 -8.98 0.86 9.36
N ALA A 201 -9.86 0.09 10.00
CA ALA A 201 -9.73 -1.36 10.07
C ALA A 201 -11.04 -2.03 10.47
N SER A 202 -11.19 -3.31 10.21
CA SER A 202 -12.34 -4.13 10.61
C SER A 202 -12.08 -4.93 11.88
N GLN A 203 -13.11 -5.07 12.72
CA GLN A 203 -13.13 -6.02 13.84
C GLN A 203 -13.45 -7.46 13.39
N GLU A 204 -14.08 -7.60 12.23
CA GLU A 204 -14.55 -8.85 11.66
C GLU A 204 -13.71 -9.23 10.44
N THR A 205 -14.04 -10.34 9.83
CA THR A 205 -13.47 -10.71 8.53
C THR A 205 -14.03 -9.80 7.45
N GLU A 206 -13.17 -9.36 6.56
CA GLU A 206 -13.55 -8.62 5.36
C GLU A 206 -13.85 -9.55 4.19
N PRO A 207 -14.61 -9.08 3.19
CA PRO A 207 -14.81 -9.84 1.96
C PRO A 207 -13.47 -10.12 1.26
N GLY A 208 -13.32 -11.28 0.63
CA GLY A 208 -12.08 -11.67 -0.05
C GLY A 208 -11.68 -10.80 -1.26
N TRP A 209 -12.52 -9.85 -1.67
CA TRP A 209 -12.22 -8.82 -2.69
C TRP A 209 -11.81 -7.48 -2.07
N GLY A 210 -11.59 -7.40 -0.76
CA GLY A 210 -11.07 -6.22 -0.08
C GLY A 210 -11.95 -4.97 -0.15
N TRP A 211 -11.31 -3.82 -0.06
CA TRP A 211 -11.92 -2.51 -0.17
C TRP A 211 -12.30 -2.21 -1.63
N ASN A 212 -13.14 -1.21 -1.82
CA ASN A 212 -13.40 -0.63 -3.14
C ASN A 212 -12.56 0.64 -3.27
N TYR A 213 -11.59 0.65 -4.16
CA TYR A 213 -10.62 1.72 -4.33
C TYR A 213 -11.16 2.96 -5.07
N ASP A 214 -12.45 3.00 -5.41
CA ASP A 214 -13.12 4.20 -5.93
C ASP A 214 -13.01 5.39 -4.95
N PHE A 215 -12.72 5.16 -3.64
CA PHE A 215 -12.48 6.24 -2.69
C PHE A 215 -11.30 7.15 -3.07
N LEU A 216 -10.36 6.65 -3.85
CA LEU A 216 -9.23 7.45 -4.34
C LEU A 216 -9.67 8.58 -5.29
N SER A 217 -10.88 8.49 -5.86
CA SER A 217 -11.47 9.57 -6.68
C SER A 217 -11.79 10.84 -5.88
N GLU A 218 -11.86 10.74 -4.56
CA GLU A 218 -12.12 11.88 -3.68
C GLU A 218 -10.85 12.72 -3.41
N LEU A 219 -9.67 12.18 -3.75
CA LEU A 219 -8.40 12.88 -3.59
C LEU A 219 -8.32 14.10 -4.52
N SER A 220 -7.84 15.22 -3.97
CA SER A 220 -7.78 16.51 -4.65
C SER A 220 -6.46 17.23 -4.33
N ASP A 221 -6.42 18.53 -4.57
CA ASP A 221 -5.33 19.44 -4.19
C ASP A 221 -5.41 19.95 -2.73
N GLU A 222 -6.29 19.35 -1.93
CA GLU A 222 -6.38 19.56 -0.48
C GLU A 222 -6.24 18.22 0.25
N VAL A 223 -5.50 18.20 1.36
CA VAL A 223 -5.36 17.00 2.20
C VAL A 223 -6.72 16.61 2.79
N ILE A 224 -7.14 15.37 2.55
CA ILE A 224 -8.36 14.84 3.14
C ILE A 224 -8.05 14.31 4.55
N PRO A 225 -8.73 14.82 5.61
CA PRO A 225 -8.57 14.30 6.96
C PRO A 225 -8.91 12.81 7.05
N GLY A 226 -8.16 12.07 7.87
CA GLY A 226 -8.28 10.61 7.94
C GLY A 226 -9.63 10.11 8.44
N ASP A 227 -10.38 10.88 9.23
CA ASP A 227 -11.77 10.55 9.61
C ASP A 227 -12.72 10.63 8.41
N VAL A 228 -12.55 11.64 7.55
CA VAL A 228 -13.35 11.80 6.31
C VAL A 228 -12.99 10.68 5.31
N MET A 229 -11.69 10.40 5.13
CA MET A 229 -11.26 9.28 4.27
C MET A 229 -11.82 7.95 4.78
N GLY A 230 -11.79 7.72 6.09
CA GLY A 230 -12.38 6.53 6.71
C GLY A 230 -13.89 6.40 6.44
N GLU A 231 -14.63 7.51 6.42
CA GLU A 231 -16.05 7.49 6.05
C GLU A 231 -16.25 7.05 4.59
N TYR A 232 -15.45 7.54 3.64
CA TYR A 232 -15.51 7.11 2.24
C TYR A 232 -15.23 5.61 2.08
N ILE A 233 -14.14 5.11 2.67
CA ILE A 233 -13.76 3.70 2.61
C ILE A 233 -14.87 2.81 3.17
N VAL A 234 -15.37 3.12 4.38
CA VAL A 234 -16.43 2.35 5.04
C VAL A 234 -17.74 2.42 4.24
N CYS A 235 -18.13 3.59 3.73
CA CYS A 235 -19.33 3.72 2.91
C CYS A 235 -19.24 2.84 1.64
N LEU A 236 -18.12 2.85 0.95
CA LEU A 236 -17.93 2.06 -0.26
C LEU A 236 -17.89 0.56 0.03
N LEU A 237 -17.23 0.13 1.10
CA LEU A 237 -17.17 -1.26 1.51
C LEU A 237 -18.58 -1.86 1.73
N TYR A 238 -19.50 -1.09 2.33
CA TYR A 238 -20.86 -1.55 2.61
C TYR A 238 -21.87 -1.32 1.47
N THR A 239 -21.58 -0.43 0.53
CA THR A 239 -22.52 -0.05 -0.54
C THR A 239 -22.14 -0.55 -1.92
N SER A 240 -20.88 -0.95 -2.12
CA SER A 240 -20.44 -1.50 -3.39
C SER A 240 -21.13 -2.82 -3.69
N PRO A 241 -21.64 -3.03 -4.92
CA PRO A 241 -22.22 -4.30 -5.31
C PRO A 241 -21.13 -5.37 -5.32
N SER A 242 -21.42 -6.52 -4.70
CA SER A 242 -20.47 -7.63 -4.72
C SER A 242 -20.11 -8.02 -6.16
N PRO A 243 -18.91 -8.57 -6.43
CA PRO A 243 -18.54 -9.07 -7.76
C PRO A 243 -19.56 -10.06 -8.35
N ARG A 244 -20.34 -10.75 -7.50
CA ARG A 244 -21.46 -11.61 -7.95
C ARG A 244 -22.57 -10.79 -8.58
N ASP A 245 -22.86 -9.61 -8.05
CA ASP A 245 -23.93 -8.73 -8.54
C ASP A 245 -23.52 -8.10 -9.87
N LYS A 246 -22.25 -7.74 -10.04
CA LYS A 246 -21.69 -7.25 -11.32
C LYS A 246 -21.78 -8.29 -12.47
N ARG A 247 -21.75 -9.61 -12.16
CA ARG A 247 -21.87 -10.68 -13.16
C ARG A 247 -23.33 -10.96 -13.60
N GLN A 248 -24.32 -10.53 -12.81
CA GLN A 248 -25.74 -10.70 -13.17
C GLN A 248 -26.28 -9.56 -14.03
N SER A 249 -25.54 -8.49 -14.24
CA SER A 249 -25.94 -7.32 -15.05
C SER A 249 -25.41 -7.34 -16.50
N ARG A 250 -24.96 -8.51 -16.99
CA ARG A 250 -24.54 -8.70 -18.40
C ARG A 250 -25.45 -9.68 -19.12
#